data_904ea65dd9acd96079e91fe9a76abf56
#
_entry.id   904ea65dd9acd96079e91fe9a76abf56
#
_cell.length_a   1.000
_cell.length_b   1.000
_cell.length_c   1.000
_cell.angle_alpha   90.00
_cell.angle_beta   90.00
_cell.angle_gamma   90.00
#
_symmetry.space_group_name_H-M   'P 1'
#
loop_
_entity.id
_entity.type
_entity.pdbx_description
1 polymer ?
#
loop_
_entity_poly.entity_id
_entity_poly.type
_entity_poly.pdbx_seq_one_letter_code
_entity_poly.pdbx_strand_id
1 'polypeptide(L)'
;MIRKLPKYIKWIYTLPCCLCGAEAEPHHIKGIGHFSGGGLKAPDWLAMPLCREHHAIMHADPHQWADQPLMVLRTLFAAVEAGEVEVREL
;
A
#
# COMPACT_ATOMS: atom_id res chain seq x y z
N MET A 1 10.91 -1.47 14.34
CA MET A 1 9.94 -0.99 13.34
C MET A 1 8.62 -1.75 13.48
N ILE A 2 7.51 -1.03 13.48
CA ILE A 2 6.20 -1.65 13.47
C ILE A 2 5.94 -2.18 12.05
N ARG A 3 5.72 -3.49 11.93
CA ARG A 3 5.51 -4.11 10.62
C ARG A 3 4.06 -4.49 10.35
N LYS A 4 3.28 -4.76 11.40
CA LYS A 4 1.89 -5.21 11.23
C LYS A 4 0.91 -4.17 11.75
N LEU A 5 -0.04 -3.80 10.92
CA LEU A 5 -1.11 -2.85 11.22
C LEU A 5 -2.43 -3.44 10.71
N PRO A 6 -2.99 -4.44 11.42
CA PRO A 6 -4.16 -5.17 10.92
C PRO A 6 -5.39 -4.29 10.70
N LYS A 7 -5.59 -3.27 11.51
CA LYS A 7 -6.72 -2.34 11.32
C LYS A 7 -6.54 -1.49 10.07
N TYR A 8 -5.31 -1.06 9.80
CA TYR A 8 -4.98 -0.29 8.61
C TYR A 8 -5.18 -1.12 7.35
N ILE A 9 -4.71 -2.36 7.35
CA ILE A 9 -4.91 -3.28 6.22
C ILE A 9 -6.40 -3.52 5.97
N LYS A 10 -7.18 -3.69 7.04
CA LYS A 10 -8.63 -3.88 6.94
C LYS A 10 -9.30 -2.66 6.30
N TRP A 11 -8.85 -1.48 6.66
CA TRP A 11 -9.38 -0.24 6.10
C TRP A 11 -9.03 -0.12 4.60
N ILE A 12 -7.81 -0.53 4.19
CA ILE A 12 -7.40 -0.49 2.78
C ILE A 12 -8.34 -1.33 1.91
N TYR A 13 -8.87 -2.45 2.42
CA TYR A 13 -9.85 -3.25 1.68
C TYR A 13 -11.12 -2.46 1.33
N THR A 14 -11.41 -1.38 2.03
CA THR A 14 -12.60 -0.56 1.76
C THR A 14 -12.37 0.48 0.69
N LEU A 15 -11.13 0.66 0.23
CA LEU A 15 -10.77 1.68 -0.74
C LEU A 15 -10.87 1.14 -2.18
N PRO A 16 -11.14 2.03 -3.14
CA PRO A 16 -11.06 1.63 -4.55
C PRO A 16 -9.60 1.49 -4.99
N CYS A 17 -9.39 0.73 -6.04
CA CYS A 17 -8.06 0.60 -6.67
C CYS A 17 -7.54 2.00 -7.01
N CYS A 18 -6.30 2.30 -6.60
CA CYS A 18 -5.71 3.61 -6.84
C CYS A 18 -5.39 3.87 -8.32
N LEU A 19 -5.46 2.85 -9.18
CA LEU A 19 -5.18 2.99 -10.60
C LEU A 19 -6.45 3.00 -11.47
N CYS A 20 -7.51 2.26 -11.08
CA CYS A 20 -8.71 2.15 -11.92
C CYS A 20 -10.03 2.32 -11.19
N GLY A 21 -10.01 2.42 -9.86
CA GLY A 21 -11.23 2.61 -9.07
C GLY A 21 -12.07 1.36 -8.82
N ALA A 22 -11.64 0.19 -9.29
CA ALA A 22 -12.35 -1.06 -9.05
C ALA A 22 -12.17 -1.53 -7.60
N GLU A 23 -12.93 -2.54 -7.21
CA GLU A 23 -12.78 -3.18 -5.90
C GLU A 23 -11.34 -3.64 -5.72
N ALA A 24 -10.76 -3.37 -4.55
CA ALA A 24 -9.32 -3.52 -4.34
C ALA A 24 -8.96 -4.38 -3.14
N GLU A 25 -7.72 -4.80 -3.13
CA GLU A 25 -7.08 -5.50 -2.02
C GLU A 25 -5.74 -4.84 -1.72
N PRO A 26 -5.19 -5.00 -0.51
CA PRO A 26 -3.90 -4.39 -0.19
C PRO A 26 -2.75 -5.01 -0.98
N HIS A 27 -1.93 -4.15 -1.57
CA HIS A 27 -0.67 -4.53 -2.20
C HIS A 27 0.46 -3.93 -1.38
N HIS A 28 1.35 -4.76 -0.85
CA HIS A 28 2.55 -4.29 -0.17
C HIS A 28 3.60 -3.92 -1.22
N ILE A 29 4.26 -2.79 -1.02
CA ILE A 29 5.27 -2.30 -1.95
C ILE A 29 6.31 -3.38 -2.26
N LYS A 30 6.77 -3.47 -3.51
CA LYS A 30 7.69 -4.49 -3.97
C LYS A 30 8.91 -3.88 -4.64
N GLY A 31 10.07 -4.56 -4.52
CA GLY A 31 11.27 -4.13 -5.19
C GLY A 31 11.93 -2.89 -4.59
N ILE A 32 11.64 -2.57 -3.35
CA ILE A 32 12.17 -1.38 -2.69
C ILE A 32 13.20 -1.80 -1.63
N GLY A 33 14.38 -2.15 -2.09
CA GLY A 33 15.55 -2.34 -1.23
C GLY A 33 15.27 -3.09 0.07
N HIS A 34 15.71 -2.52 1.19
CA HIS A 34 15.62 -3.17 2.50
C HIS A 34 14.21 -3.16 3.11
N PHE A 35 13.22 -2.55 2.47
CA PHE A 35 11.83 -2.64 2.93
C PHE A 35 11.14 -3.89 2.40
N SER A 36 11.59 -4.41 1.25
CA SER A 36 11.06 -5.62 0.66
C SER A 36 12.13 -6.26 -0.22
N GLY A 37 12.10 -7.58 -0.35
CA GLY A 37 13.06 -8.33 -1.13
C GLY A 37 13.68 -9.44 -0.28
N GLY A 38 14.40 -10.38 -0.89
CA GLY A 38 15.01 -11.53 -0.19
C GLY A 38 13.98 -12.34 0.59
N GLY A 39 12.75 -12.44 0.10
CA GLY A 39 11.67 -13.13 0.80
C GLY A 39 10.99 -12.31 1.88
N LEU A 40 11.44 -11.08 2.13
CA LEU A 40 10.86 -10.21 3.15
C LEU A 40 9.73 -9.36 2.56
N LYS A 41 8.56 -9.47 3.16
CA LYS A 41 7.41 -8.65 2.82
C LYS A 41 7.55 -7.26 3.44
N ALA A 42 7.21 -6.22 2.70
CA ALA A 42 7.22 -4.86 3.22
C ALA A 42 6.24 -4.73 4.40
N PRO A 43 6.49 -3.81 5.35
CA PRO A 43 5.55 -3.60 6.45
C PRO A 43 4.20 -3.06 5.96
N ASP A 44 3.15 -3.27 6.75
CA ASP A 44 1.78 -2.94 6.35
C ASP A 44 1.57 -1.46 6.04
N TRP A 45 2.34 -0.56 6.65
CA TRP A 45 2.21 0.87 6.37
C TRP A 45 2.74 1.26 4.98
N LEU A 46 3.40 0.33 4.28
CA LEU A 46 3.84 0.51 2.89
C LEU A 46 2.93 -0.27 1.93
N ALA A 47 1.64 -0.18 2.14
CA ALA A 47 0.64 -0.84 1.31
C ALA A 47 -0.24 0.18 0.58
N MET A 48 -0.84 -0.25 -0.51
CA MET A 48 -1.76 0.56 -1.31
C MET A 48 -2.89 -0.32 -1.84
N PRO A 49 -4.07 0.27 -2.16
CA PRO A 49 -5.17 -0.53 -2.71
C PRO A 49 -4.98 -0.77 -4.21
N LEU A 50 -4.98 -2.03 -4.62
CA LEU A 50 -4.94 -2.42 -6.04
C LEU A 50 -5.98 -3.49 -6.28
N CYS A 51 -6.72 -3.41 -7.41
CA CYS A 51 -7.60 -4.47 -7.81
C CYS A 51 -6.76 -5.71 -8.16
N ARG A 52 -7.42 -6.86 -8.25
CA ARG A 52 -6.71 -8.11 -8.49
C ARG A 52 -5.87 -8.08 -9.77
N GLU A 53 -6.39 -7.47 -10.83
CA GLU A 53 -5.69 -7.35 -12.10
C GLU A 53 -4.42 -6.50 -11.97
N HIS A 54 -4.53 -5.30 -11.41
CA HIS A 54 -3.37 -4.42 -11.23
C HIS A 54 -2.39 -4.97 -10.20
N HIS A 55 -2.89 -5.66 -9.19
CA HIS A 55 -2.04 -6.34 -8.21
C HIS A 55 -1.14 -7.37 -8.90
N ALA A 56 -1.72 -8.18 -9.79
CA ALA A 56 -0.97 -9.18 -10.56
C ALA A 56 0.06 -8.53 -11.48
N ILE A 57 -0.32 -7.46 -12.18
CA ILE A 57 0.59 -6.72 -13.06
C ILE A 57 1.75 -6.14 -12.26
N MET A 58 1.47 -5.56 -11.11
CA MET A 58 2.49 -4.96 -10.26
C MET A 58 3.49 -6.00 -9.73
N HIS A 59 3.01 -7.21 -9.42
CA HIS A 59 3.89 -8.30 -9.01
C HIS A 59 4.79 -8.78 -10.16
N ALA A 60 4.27 -8.78 -11.39
CA ALA A 60 5.04 -9.22 -12.55
C ALA A 60 6.12 -8.20 -12.94
N ASP A 61 5.85 -6.91 -12.78
CA ASP A 61 6.79 -5.86 -13.18
C ASP A 61 6.68 -4.63 -12.26
N PRO A 62 7.25 -4.72 -11.05
CA PRO A 62 7.12 -3.64 -10.06
C PRO A 62 7.85 -2.35 -10.43
N HIS A 63 8.79 -2.40 -11.37
CA HIS A 63 9.61 -1.24 -11.72
C HIS A 63 9.06 -0.40 -12.88
N GLN A 64 8.21 -0.98 -13.71
CA GLN A 64 7.67 -0.29 -14.88
C GLN A 64 6.32 0.35 -14.66
N TRP A 65 5.65 -0.04 -13.58
CA TRP A 65 4.23 0.26 -13.45
C TRP A 65 3.94 1.26 -12.42
N ALA A 66 3.70 2.28 -12.35
CA ALA A 66 3.30 3.23 -11.32
C ALA A 66 4.40 3.54 -10.32
N ASP A 67 4.32 4.68 -9.77
CA ASP A 67 5.16 5.14 -8.66
C ASP A 67 4.60 4.56 -7.36
N GLN A 68 5.07 3.38 -6.96
CA GLN A 68 4.61 2.73 -5.74
C GLN A 68 4.78 3.62 -4.51
N PRO A 69 5.94 4.28 -4.29
CA PRO A 69 6.07 5.20 -3.15
C PRO A 69 5.03 6.30 -3.13
N LEU A 70 4.72 6.90 -4.28
CA LEU A 70 3.69 7.93 -4.36
C LEU A 70 2.31 7.39 -4.01
N MET A 71 1.98 6.19 -4.51
CA MET A 71 0.69 5.55 -4.22
C MET A 71 0.55 5.24 -2.73
N VAL A 72 1.64 4.77 -2.11
CA VAL A 72 1.68 4.53 -0.66
C VAL A 72 1.47 5.82 0.11
N LEU A 73 2.14 6.90 -0.28
CA LEU A 73 1.97 8.21 0.35
C LEU A 73 0.53 8.72 0.25
N ARG A 74 -0.08 8.59 -0.91
CA ARG A 74 -1.48 8.97 -1.09
C ARG A 74 -2.42 8.17 -0.20
N THR A 75 -2.14 6.88 -0.06
CA THR A 75 -2.94 6.00 0.81
C THR A 75 -2.80 6.41 2.27
N LEU A 76 -1.57 6.67 2.73
CA LEU A 76 -1.33 7.14 4.10
C LEU A 76 -1.98 8.50 4.35
N PHE A 77 -1.88 9.41 3.40
CA PHE A 77 -2.52 10.72 3.51
C PHE A 77 -4.04 10.59 3.66
N ALA A 78 -4.65 9.74 2.83
CA ALA A 78 -6.07 9.47 2.93
C ALA A 78 -6.46 8.88 4.28
N ALA A 79 -5.61 8.00 4.84
CA ALA A 79 -5.83 7.41 6.15
C ALA A 79 -5.79 8.47 7.26
N VAL A 80 -4.86 9.42 7.17
CA VAL A 80 -4.78 10.53 8.11
C VAL A 80 -6.03 11.39 8.04
N GLU A 81 -6.48 11.73 6.84
CA GLU A 81 -7.68 12.53 6.63
C GLU A 81 -8.94 11.81 7.13
N ALA A 82 -8.99 10.49 6.99
CA ALA A 82 -10.13 9.69 7.43
C ALA A 82 -10.09 9.38 8.93
N GLY A 83 -9.03 9.77 9.63
CA GLY A 83 -8.88 9.46 11.05
C GLY A 83 -8.46 8.03 11.37
N GLU A 84 -8.05 7.28 10.36
CA GLU A 84 -7.60 5.89 10.55
C GLU A 84 -6.17 5.80 11.07
N VAL A 85 -5.37 6.83 10.81
CA VAL A 85 -4.00 6.95 11.29
C VAL A 85 -3.84 8.33 11.92
N GLU A 86 -3.28 8.36 13.12
CA GLU A 86 -3.01 9.60 13.83
C GLU A 86 -1.57 10.05 13.63
N VAL A 87 -1.40 11.31 13.24
CA VAL A 87 -0.08 11.92 13.17
C VAL A 87 0.04 12.89 14.34
N ARG A 88 1.12 12.75 15.10
CA ARG A 88 1.39 13.63 16.24
C ARG A 88 2.53 14.58 15.91
N GLU A 89 2.27 15.84 16.13
CA GLU A 89 3.28 16.89 16.01
C GLU A 89 3.93 17.05 17.38
N LEU A 90 5.27 17.05 17.40
CA LEU A 90 6.03 17.19 18.63
C LEU A 90 6.35 18.64 18.94
#